data_6f19044c3e68f7a44638e06434648fa2
#
_entry.id   6f19044c3e68f7a44638e06434648fa2
#
_cell.length_a   1.000
_cell.length_b   1.000
_cell.length_c   1.000
_cell.angle_alpha   90.00
_cell.angle_beta   90.00
_cell.angle_gamma   90.00
#
_symmetry.space_group_name_H-M   'P 1'
#
loop_
_entity.id
_entity.type
_entity.pdbx_description
1 polymer ?
#
loop_
_entity_poly.entity_id
_entity_poly.type
_entity_poly.pdbx_seq_one_letter_code
_entity_poly.pdbx_strand_id
1 'polypeptide(L)'
;TVHPWVLQTCNVRSLAQQVRGAACPDTPPQELPPSAALSMCAGDFLEVYREQQSCWEAIVTCFFIDTAHDAVDYLERIRTLLVPGGAWVNIGPLLWHYHDVPGEVSIELSWEELRALIVAHSFVLEREEWKRCGYTKNPASMYQMAYECVFFVARWPAAAPQPPDDNMVPPPPPPGA
;
A
#
# COMPACT_ATOMS: atom_id res chain seq x y z
N THR A 1 0.54 -27.43 4.41
CA THR A 1 -0.90 -27.46 4.06
C THR A 1 -1.68 -26.69 5.10
N VAL A 2 -2.55 -25.79 4.66
CA VAL A 2 -3.50 -25.04 5.49
C VAL A 2 -4.92 -25.42 5.08
N HIS A 3 -5.88 -25.28 5.99
CA HIS A 3 -7.30 -25.54 5.74
C HIS A 3 -8.08 -24.22 5.87
N PRO A 4 -8.07 -23.36 4.85
CA PRO A 4 -8.51 -21.97 4.96
C PRO A 4 -10.01 -21.81 5.24
N TRP A 5 -10.81 -22.85 4.96
CA TRP A 5 -12.27 -22.77 5.05
C TRP A 5 -12.88 -23.60 6.19
N VAL A 6 -12.04 -24.24 7.04
CA VAL A 6 -12.52 -25.17 8.08
C VAL A 6 -13.47 -24.52 9.08
N LEU A 7 -13.31 -23.21 9.35
CA LEU A 7 -14.18 -22.45 10.27
C LEU A 7 -15.42 -21.85 9.56
N GLN A 8 -15.52 -21.98 8.25
CA GLN A 8 -16.67 -21.47 7.50
C GLN A 8 -17.83 -22.47 7.61
N THR A 9 -18.81 -22.18 8.46
CA THR A 9 -19.95 -23.05 8.71
C THR A 9 -21.19 -22.70 7.88
N CYS A 10 -21.24 -21.49 7.29
CA CYS A 10 -22.36 -21.02 6.47
C CYS A 10 -22.02 -21.09 4.98
N ASN A 11 -23.03 -21.23 4.14
CA ASN A 11 -22.91 -21.27 2.67
C ASN A 11 -21.97 -22.36 2.14
N VAL A 12 -21.85 -23.48 2.85
CA VAL A 12 -21.02 -24.62 2.53
C VAL A 12 -21.81 -25.61 1.64
N ARG A 13 -21.23 -25.99 0.50
CA ARG A 13 -21.86 -26.97 -0.40
C ARG A 13 -21.65 -28.43 0.05
N SER A 14 -20.48 -28.73 0.65
CA SER A 14 -20.18 -30.03 1.20
C SER A 14 -19.11 -29.95 2.28
N LEU A 15 -19.13 -30.89 3.23
CA LEU A 15 -18.09 -30.99 4.26
C LEU A 15 -16.70 -31.27 3.66
N ALA A 16 -16.63 -32.03 2.57
CA ALA A 16 -15.37 -32.28 1.87
C ALA A 16 -14.72 -30.99 1.34
N GLN A 17 -15.52 -30.03 0.87
CA GLN A 17 -15.01 -28.72 0.45
C GLN A 17 -14.59 -27.85 1.61
N GLN A 18 -15.32 -27.89 2.73
CA GLN A 18 -15.01 -27.14 3.94
C GLN A 18 -13.65 -27.56 4.51
N VAL A 19 -13.36 -28.85 4.57
CA VAL A 19 -12.11 -29.40 5.12
C VAL A 19 -10.99 -29.52 4.09
N ARG A 20 -11.19 -29.04 2.87
CA ARG A 20 -10.19 -29.13 1.81
C ARG A 20 -8.92 -28.36 2.20
N GLY A 21 -7.78 -29.06 2.14
CA GLY A 21 -6.47 -28.43 2.33
C GLY A 21 -6.02 -27.68 1.09
N ALA A 22 -5.31 -26.58 1.33
CA ALA A 22 -4.54 -25.85 0.33
C ALA A 22 -3.05 -25.95 0.68
N ALA A 23 -2.22 -26.25 -0.31
CA ALA A 23 -0.77 -26.20 -0.17
C ALA A 23 -0.26 -24.89 -0.77
N CYS A 24 0.62 -24.22 -0.06
CA CYS A 24 1.41 -23.12 -0.62
C CYS A 24 2.68 -23.73 -1.21
N PRO A 25 2.87 -23.67 -2.52
CA PRO A 25 4.03 -24.29 -3.19
C PRO A 25 5.26 -23.35 -3.19
N ASP A 26 5.30 -22.38 -2.32
CA ASP A 26 6.31 -21.33 -2.34
C ASP A 26 7.65 -21.77 -1.78
N THR A 27 8.69 -21.12 -2.23
CA THR A 27 10.02 -21.18 -1.60
C THR A 27 9.91 -20.62 -0.19
N PRO A 28 10.25 -21.39 0.86
CA PRO A 28 10.26 -20.87 2.23
C PRO A 28 11.21 -19.65 2.33
N PRO A 29 10.90 -18.64 3.16
CA PRO A 29 11.79 -17.49 3.34
C PRO A 29 13.23 -17.86 3.72
N GLN A 30 13.41 -19.00 4.40
CA GLN A 30 14.72 -19.54 4.79
C GLN A 30 15.56 -20.02 3.60
N GLU A 31 14.93 -20.33 2.48
CA GLU A 31 15.60 -20.78 1.24
C GLU A 31 15.91 -19.62 0.29
N LEU A 32 15.53 -18.39 0.65
CA LEU A 32 15.87 -17.21 -0.13
C LEU A 32 17.38 -16.98 -0.09
N PRO A 33 17.98 -16.53 -1.20
CA PRO A 33 19.41 -16.22 -1.22
C PRO A 33 19.72 -15.10 -0.20
N PRO A 34 20.92 -15.09 0.42
CA PRO A 34 21.29 -14.07 1.39
C PRO A 34 21.21 -12.63 0.89
N SER A 35 21.21 -12.44 -0.43
CA SER A 35 21.01 -11.15 -1.09
C SER A 35 19.54 -10.69 -1.15
N ALA A 36 18.59 -11.58 -0.87
CA ALA A 36 17.18 -11.21 -0.81
C ALA A 36 16.85 -10.61 0.56
N ALA A 37 16.69 -9.31 0.61
CA ALA A 37 16.25 -8.61 1.81
C ALA A 37 14.71 -8.72 1.94
N LEU A 38 14.24 -9.76 2.62
CA LEU A 38 12.84 -9.91 3.00
C LEU A 38 12.73 -9.79 4.52
N SER A 39 11.93 -8.83 4.98
CA SER A 39 11.57 -8.71 6.39
C SER A 39 10.07 -8.53 6.53
N MET A 40 9.54 -8.97 7.66
CA MET A 40 8.15 -8.76 8.06
C MET A 40 8.14 -8.03 9.39
N CYS A 41 7.29 -7.01 9.50
CA CYS A 41 7.01 -6.36 10.76
C CYS A 41 5.50 -6.34 11.01
N ALA A 42 5.12 -6.42 12.28
CA ALA A 42 3.75 -6.30 12.73
C ALA A 42 3.63 -5.08 13.64
N GLY A 43 2.56 -4.31 13.46
CA GLY A 43 2.29 -3.12 14.24
C GLY A 43 1.45 -2.12 13.47
N ASP A 44 1.11 -1.03 14.12
CA ASP A 44 0.44 0.08 13.45
C ASP A 44 1.37 0.72 12.41
N PHE A 45 0.83 1.00 11.23
CA PHE A 45 1.62 1.51 10.10
C PHE A 45 2.29 2.85 10.42
N LEU A 46 1.57 3.76 11.05
CA LEU A 46 2.09 5.09 11.39
C LEU A 46 3.21 5.00 12.43
N GLU A 47 3.06 4.08 13.40
CA GLU A 47 4.05 3.85 14.47
C GLU A 47 5.30 3.14 13.96
N VAL A 48 5.14 2.05 13.21
CA VAL A 48 6.25 1.23 12.70
C VAL A 48 7.18 2.04 11.80
N TYR A 49 6.62 2.93 10.98
CA TYR A 49 7.38 3.72 10.01
C TYR A 49 7.62 5.17 10.44
N ARG A 50 7.35 5.51 11.70
CA ARG A 50 7.40 6.90 12.20
C ARG A 50 8.75 7.59 11.96
N GLU A 51 9.86 6.90 12.18
CA GLU A 51 11.21 7.45 12.11
C GLU A 51 11.83 7.33 10.71
N GLN A 52 11.12 6.72 9.76
CA GLN A 52 11.64 6.54 8.41
C GLN A 52 11.19 7.67 7.49
N GLN A 53 12.08 8.09 6.59
CA GLN A 53 11.76 9.05 5.55
C GLN A 53 12.69 8.89 4.34
N SER A 54 12.16 9.10 3.15
CA SER A 54 12.88 9.07 1.87
C SER A 54 13.79 7.84 1.71
N CYS A 55 13.25 6.65 2.01
CA CYS A 55 14.01 5.40 1.99
C CYS A 55 13.37 4.29 1.15
N TRP A 56 12.20 4.54 0.54
CA TRP A 56 11.50 3.56 -0.27
C TRP A 56 11.28 4.07 -1.69
N GLU A 57 11.71 3.30 -2.70
CA GLU A 57 11.46 3.60 -4.12
C GLU A 57 10.03 3.29 -4.53
N ALA A 58 9.38 2.35 -3.84
CA ALA A 58 7.99 2.00 -4.07
C ALA A 58 7.30 1.58 -2.77
N ILE A 59 6.04 1.97 -2.65
CA ILE A 59 5.11 1.51 -1.62
C ILE A 59 3.91 0.89 -2.32
N VAL A 60 3.54 -0.32 -1.91
CA VAL A 60 2.39 -1.03 -2.45
C VAL A 60 1.37 -1.25 -1.35
N THR A 61 0.17 -0.74 -1.55
CA THR A 61 -0.97 -0.92 -0.64
C THR A 61 -2.03 -1.80 -1.29
N CYS A 62 -2.50 -2.80 -0.55
CA CYS A 62 -3.50 -3.74 -1.05
C CYS A 62 -4.56 -3.96 0.01
N PHE A 63 -5.80 -3.50 -0.21
CA PHE A 63 -6.88 -3.51 0.79
C PHE A 63 -6.39 -2.92 2.11
N PHE A 64 -5.88 -1.69 2.06
CA PHE A 64 -5.13 -1.11 3.16
C PHE A 64 -5.55 0.32 3.51
N ILE A 65 -5.83 1.21 2.54
CA ILE A 65 -6.11 2.64 2.81
C ILE A 65 -7.31 2.80 3.76
N ASP A 66 -8.33 1.98 3.57
CA ASP A 66 -9.57 1.97 4.33
C ASP A 66 -9.43 1.39 5.75
N THR A 67 -8.22 0.96 6.13
CA THR A 67 -7.89 0.60 7.52
C THR A 67 -7.45 1.78 8.37
N ALA A 68 -7.30 2.97 7.78
CA ALA A 68 -6.94 4.18 8.50
C ALA A 68 -8.12 4.76 9.29
N HIS A 69 -7.84 5.32 10.46
CA HIS A 69 -8.76 6.23 11.14
C HIS A 69 -8.89 7.55 10.38
N ASP A 70 -7.76 8.05 9.88
CA ASP A 70 -7.64 9.21 9.02
C ASP A 70 -6.75 8.87 7.81
N ALA A 71 -7.35 8.92 6.63
CA ALA A 71 -6.63 8.64 5.39
C ALA A 71 -5.54 9.68 5.07
N VAL A 72 -5.66 10.89 5.61
CA VAL A 72 -4.65 11.96 5.45
C VAL A 72 -3.34 11.56 6.13
N ASP A 73 -3.41 11.00 7.33
CA ASP A 73 -2.21 10.52 8.06
C ASP A 73 -1.48 9.44 7.27
N TYR A 74 -2.21 8.51 6.64
CA TYR A 74 -1.61 7.47 5.79
C TYR A 74 -0.98 8.08 4.55
N LEU A 75 -1.64 9.03 3.91
CA LEU A 75 -1.14 9.72 2.73
C LEU A 75 0.15 10.49 3.03
N GLU A 76 0.18 11.26 4.13
CA GLU A 76 1.36 11.99 4.57
C GLU A 76 2.52 11.07 4.92
N ARG A 77 2.23 9.94 5.58
CA ARG A 77 3.23 8.94 5.90
C ARG A 77 3.82 8.31 4.63
N ILE A 78 2.98 7.87 3.70
CA ILE A 78 3.41 7.31 2.41
C ILE A 78 4.29 8.30 1.66
N ARG A 79 3.88 9.57 1.59
CA ARG A 79 4.67 10.63 0.97
C ARG A 79 6.05 10.80 1.62
N THR A 80 6.08 10.81 2.96
CA THR A 80 7.32 10.97 3.72
C THR A 80 8.29 9.81 3.51
N LEU A 81 7.77 8.59 3.38
CA LEU A 81 8.57 7.38 3.19
C LEU A 81 9.19 7.28 1.80
N LEU A 82 8.50 7.78 0.76
CA LEU A 82 8.98 7.67 -0.61
C LEU A 82 10.17 8.59 -0.88
N VAL A 83 11.13 8.05 -1.64
CA VAL A 83 12.18 8.88 -2.23
C VAL A 83 11.59 9.77 -3.34
N PRO A 84 12.21 10.91 -3.67
CA PRO A 84 11.84 11.67 -4.87
C PRO A 84 11.86 10.78 -6.12
N GLY A 85 10.77 10.78 -6.88
CA GLY A 85 10.57 9.88 -8.02
C GLY A 85 9.97 8.52 -7.64
N GLY A 86 9.78 8.23 -6.37
CA GLY A 86 9.19 6.99 -5.89
C GLY A 86 7.72 6.82 -6.27
N ALA A 87 7.24 5.58 -6.29
CA ALA A 87 5.90 5.23 -6.70
C ALA A 87 5.05 4.69 -5.54
N TRP A 88 3.82 5.13 -5.47
CA TRP A 88 2.78 4.49 -4.66
C TRP A 88 1.81 3.74 -5.57
N VAL A 89 1.69 2.43 -5.36
CA VAL A 89 0.77 1.56 -6.10
C VAL A 89 -0.30 1.09 -5.14
N ASN A 90 -1.56 1.27 -5.49
CA ASN A 90 -2.69 0.86 -4.66
C ASN A 90 -3.67 -0.03 -5.40
N ILE A 91 -4.26 -0.97 -4.68
CA ILE A 91 -5.49 -1.66 -5.06
C ILE A 91 -6.35 -1.93 -3.82
N GLY A 92 -7.58 -1.51 -3.83
CA GLY A 92 -8.52 -1.79 -2.74
C GLY A 92 -9.81 -1.00 -2.88
N PRO A 93 -10.81 -1.35 -2.07
CA PRO A 93 -12.04 -0.58 -1.90
C PRO A 93 -11.81 0.57 -0.91
N LEU A 94 -12.88 1.30 -0.60
CA LEU A 94 -12.98 2.26 0.49
C LEU A 94 -14.08 1.81 1.47
N LEU A 95 -13.85 0.65 2.09
CA LEU A 95 -14.72 0.11 3.14
C LEU A 95 -14.12 0.46 4.50
N TRP A 96 -14.32 1.69 4.93
CA TRP A 96 -13.71 2.26 6.13
C TRP A 96 -13.96 1.40 7.36
N HIS A 97 -12.89 0.88 7.96
CA HIS A 97 -12.95 -0.14 9.02
C HIS A 97 -13.53 0.39 10.33
N TYR A 98 -13.41 1.70 10.56
CA TYR A 98 -13.90 2.35 11.78
C TYR A 98 -15.25 3.05 11.60
N HIS A 99 -15.85 2.92 10.40
CA HIS A 99 -17.19 3.40 10.14
C HIS A 99 -18.19 2.77 11.13
N ASP A 100 -18.97 3.61 11.79
CA ASP A 100 -19.95 3.20 12.81
C ASP A 100 -19.39 2.39 13.99
N VAL A 101 -18.08 2.42 14.26
CA VAL A 101 -17.49 1.80 15.46
C VAL A 101 -17.60 2.75 16.64
N PRO A 102 -18.37 2.41 17.71
CA PRO A 102 -18.59 3.31 18.83
C PRO A 102 -17.27 3.65 19.55
N GLY A 103 -16.99 4.94 19.69
CA GLY A 103 -15.81 5.45 20.40
C GLY A 103 -14.58 5.63 19.52
N GLU A 104 -14.62 5.21 18.27
CA GLU A 104 -13.56 5.44 17.30
C GLU A 104 -13.82 6.69 16.48
N VAL A 105 -12.72 7.33 16.05
CA VAL A 105 -12.77 8.43 15.08
C VAL A 105 -12.53 7.81 13.71
N SER A 106 -13.36 8.17 12.73
CA SER A 106 -13.21 7.72 11.36
C SER A 106 -13.53 8.86 10.40
N ILE A 107 -12.70 9.03 9.39
CA ILE A 107 -12.93 10.00 8.31
C ILE A 107 -13.13 9.21 7.03
N GLU A 108 -14.39 9.09 6.63
CA GLU A 108 -14.81 8.37 5.44
C GLU A 108 -14.78 9.30 4.21
N LEU A 109 -13.78 9.10 3.37
CA LEU A 109 -13.64 9.85 2.12
C LEU A 109 -14.21 9.03 0.97
N SER A 110 -14.91 9.69 0.06
CA SER A 110 -15.20 9.13 -1.26
C SER A 110 -13.92 9.02 -2.09
N TRP A 111 -13.97 8.22 -3.17
CA TRP A 111 -12.82 8.17 -4.08
C TRP A 111 -12.48 9.55 -4.68
N GLU A 112 -13.48 10.34 -4.99
CA GLU A 112 -13.29 11.70 -5.52
C GLU A 112 -12.49 12.58 -4.54
N GLU A 113 -12.84 12.56 -3.26
CA GLU A 113 -12.16 13.31 -2.21
C GLU A 113 -10.74 12.79 -1.95
N LEU A 114 -10.56 11.47 -1.82
CA LEU A 114 -9.25 10.87 -1.63
C LEU A 114 -8.33 11.15 -2.83
N ARG A 115 -8.85 11.06 -4.05
CA ARG A 115 -8.14 11.40 -5.27
C ARG A 115 -7.67 12.87 -5.28
N ALA A 116 -8.56 13.78 -4.88
CA ALA A 116 -8.22 15.20 -4.77
C ALA A 116 -7.12 15.45 -3.73
N LEU A 117 -7.16 14.76 -2.60
CA LEU A 117 -6.12 14.83 -1.57
C LEU A 117 -4.78 14.29 -2.07
N ILE A 118 -4.76 13.16 -2.77
CA ILE A 118 -3.55 12.59 -3.38
C ILE A 118 -2.87 13.63 -4.29
N VAL A 119 -3.64 14.29 -5.14
CA VAL A 119 -3.13 15.35 -6.03
C VAL A 119 -2.69 16.60 -5.24
N ALA A 120 -3.46 17.01 -4.24
CA ALA A 120 -3.11 18.15 -3.38
C ALA A 120 -1.80 17.92 -2.60
N HIS A 121 -1.47 16.67 -2.26
CA HIS A 121 -0.19 16.28 -1.67
C HIS A 121 0.93 16.11 -2.71
N SER A 122 0.72 16.65 -3.92
CA SER A 122 1.70 16.72 -5.00
C SER A 122 2.05 15.37 -5.64
N PHE A 123 1.24 14.34 -5.45
CA PHE A 123 1.37 13.13 -6.25
C PHE A 123 0.83 13.34 -7.66
N VAL A 124 1.48 12.72 -8.63
CA VAL A 124 1.03 12.63 -10.01
C VAL A 124 0.39 11.26 -10.23
N LEU A 125 -0.91 11.22 -10.47
CA LEU A 125 -1.61 9.98 -10.83
C LEU A 125 -1.26 9.60 -12.28
N GLU A 126 -0.41 8.57 -12.43
CA GLU A 126 0.04 8.07 -13.73
C GLU A 126 -0.94 7.06 -14.31
N ARG A 127 -1.67 6.34 -13.45
CA ARG A 127 -2.64 5.33 -13.84
C ARG A 127 -3.78 5.26 -12.83
N GLU A 128 -5.01 5.09 -13.32
CA GLU A 128 -6.21 4.94 -12.52
C GLU A 128 -7.18 3.99 -13.24
N GLU A 129 -7.60 2.92 -12.59
CA GLU A 129 -8.49 1.91 -13.16
C GLU A 129 -9.41 1.32 -12.10
N TRP A 130 -10.61 0.93 -12.48
CA TRP A 130 -11.50 0.13 -11.64
C TRP A 130 -11.26 -1.36 -11.89
N LYS A 131 -11.12 -2.11 -10.81
CA LYS A 131 -10.87 -3.57 -10.84
C LYS A 131 -11.87 -4.28 -9.95
N ARG A 132 -12.53 -5.29 -10.51
CA ARG A 132 -13.36 -6.17 -9.69
C ARG A 132 -12.50 -7.21 -9.00
N CYS A 133 -12.45 -7.17 -7.67
CA CYS A 133 -11.62 -8.02 -6.83
C CYS A 133 -12.47 -8.84 -5.86
N GLY A 134 -12.00 -10.05 -5.55
CA GLY A 134 -12.45 -10.80 -4.38
C GLY A 134 -11.45 -10.60 -3.24
N TYR A 135 -11.94 -10.68 -2.02
CA TYR A 135 -11.10 -10.70 -0.82
C TYR A 135 -11.45 -11.94 0.00
N THR A 136 -10.44 -12.73 0.41
CA THR A 136 -10.61 -14.00 1.13
C THR A 136 -11.66 -14.94 0.50
N LYS A 137 -11.72 -14.96 -0.82
CA LYS A 137 -12.78 -15.64 -1.57
C LYS A 137 -12.67 -17.15 -1.50
N ASN A 138 -13.72 -17.82 -1.02
CA ASN A 138 -13.89 -19.27 -1.18
C ASN A 138 -14.66 -19.57 -2.49
N PRO A 139 -14.01 -20.06 -3.54
CA PRO A 139 -14.69 -20.32 -4.84
C PRO A 139 -15.81 -21.36 -4.75
N ALA A 140 -15.78 -22.22 -3.73
CA ALA A 140 -16.77 -23.26 -3.51
C ALA A 140 -17.95 -22.82 -2.62
N SER A 141 -17.92 -21.61 -2.05
CA SER A 141 -19.04 -21.11 -1.24
C SER A 141 -20.27 -20.79 -2.11
N MET A 142 -21.46 -20.97 -1.54
CA MET A 142 -22.71 -20.49 -2.13
C MET A 142 -22.87 -18.96 -2.05
N TYR A 143 -22.04 -18.28 -1.24
CA TYR A 143 -21.97 -16.83 -1.12
C TYR A 143 -20.64 -16.33 -1.69
N GLN A 144 -20.71 -15.31 -2.53
CA GLN A 144 -19.55 -14.69 -3.15
C GLN A 144 -19.63 -13.17 -2.95
N MET A 145 -18.56 -12.60 -2.41
CA MET A 145 -18.39 -11.16 -2.29
C MET A 145 -17.38 -10.67 -3.34
N ALA A 146 -17.66 -9.54 -3.94
CA ALA A 146 -16.75 -8.87 -4.85
C ALA A 146 -16.78 -7.36 -4.57
N TYR A 147 -15.63 -6.73 -4.69
CA TYR A 147 -15.43 -5.30 -4.54
C TYR A 147 -15.12 -4.68 -5.90
N GLU A 148 -15.65 -3.51 -6.16
CA GLU A 148 -15.15 -2.64 -7.20
C GLU A 148 -14.00 -1.80 -6.59
N CYS A 149 -12.77 -2.25 -6.81
CA CYS A 149 -11.59 -1.64 -6.22
C CYS A 149 -11.02 -0.57 -7.14
N VAL A 150 -10.52 0.50 -6.57
CA VAL A 150 -9.69 1.43 -7.31
C VAL A 150 -8.24 0.92 -7.32
N PHE A 151 -7.69 0.77 -8.53
CA PHE A 151 -6.27 0.57 -8.75
C PHE A 151 -5.67 1.88 -9.26
N PHE A 152 -4.59 2.33 -8.64
CA PHE A 152 -3.85 3.48 -9.15
C PHE A 152 -2.34 3.32 -8.97
N VAL A 153 -1.61 4.08 -9.77
CA VAL A 153 -0.19 4.35 -9.60
C VAL A 153 -0.04 5.85 -9.46
N ALA A 154 0.50 6.28 -8.33
CA ALA A 154 0.80 7.67 -8.03
C ALA A 154 2.31 7.84 -7.87
N ARG A 155 2.87 8.85 -8.52
CA ARG A 155 4.30 9.16 -8.46
C ARG A 155 4.54 10.35 -7.55
N TRP A 156 5.45 10.19 -6.59
CA TRP A 156 6.04 11.31 -5.88
C TRP A 156 7.07 11.97 -6.82
N PRO A 157 6.89 13.22 -7.28
CA PRO A 157 7.79 13.81 -8.28
C PRO A 157 9.23 13.85 -7.78
N ALA A 158 10.18 13.59 -8.66
CA ALA A 158 11.56 13.95 -8.40
C ALA A 158 11.64 15.46 -8.19
N ALA A 159 12.45 15.92 -7.23
CA ALA A 159 12.71 17.35 -7.13
C ALA A 159 13.19 17.86 -8.49
N ALA A 160 12.59 18.95 -8.98
CA ALA A 160 13.11 19.59 -10.19
C ALA A 160 14.61 19.82 -9.99
N PRO A 161 15.45 19.55 -11.01
CA PRO A 161 16.88 19.86 -10.90
C PRO A 161 17.00 21.31 -10.45
N GLN A 162 17.73 21.54 -9.36
CA GLN A 162 18.01 22.90 -8.91
C GLN A 162 18.68 23.62 -10.07
N PRO A 163 18.25 24.85 -10.40
CA PRO A 163 18.98 25.64 -11.37
C PRO A 163 20.45 25.72 -10.89
N PRO A 164 21.41 25.71 -11.81
CA PRO A 164 22.81 25.84 -11.44
C PRO A 164 22.94 27.04 -10.51
N ASP A 165 23.64 26.85 -9.40
CA ASP A 165 23.90 27.92 -8.46
C ASP A 165 24.80 28.97 -9.14
N ASP A 166 24.17 30.02 -9.68
CA ASP A 166 24.86 31.12 -10.36
C ASP A 166 25.87 31.85 -9.45
N ASN A 167 25.91 31.48 -8.15
CA ASN A 167 26.89 31.97 -7.18
C ASN A 167 28.08 31.02 -6.95
N MET A 168 28.21 29.94 -7.72
CA MET A 168 29.42 29.12 -7.67
C MET A 168 30.57 29.93 -8.28
N VAL A 169 31.26 30.66 -7.44
CA VAL A 169 32.58 31.25 -7.79
C VAL A 169 33.50 30.08 -8.06
N PRO A 170 34.08 29.97 -9.30
CA PRO A 170 35.01 28.91 -9.59
C PRO A 170 36.20 28.97 -8.60
N PRO A 171 36.73 27.82 -8.16
CA PRO A 171 37.87 27.81 -7.25
C PRO A 171 39.06 28.56 -7.89
N PRO A 172 39.85 29.34 -7.11
CA PRO A 172 40.99 30.04 -7.63
C PRO A 172 41.97 29.03 -8.27
N PRO A 173 42.67 29.44 -9.35
CA PRO A 173 43.66 28.57 -9.98
C PRO A 173 44.75 28.17 -8.97
N PRO A 174 45.33 26.95 -9.12
CA PRO A 174 46.37 26.50 -8.22
C PRO A 174 47.57 27.44 -8.25
N PRO A 175 48.23 27.71 -7.13
CA PRO A 175 49.39 28.55 -7.11
C PRO A 175 50.55 27.87 -7.88
N GLY A 176 51.04 28.51 -8.93
CA GLY A 176 52.23 28.09 -9.67
C GLY A 176 52.00 27.30 -10.95
N ALA A 177 51.38 27.91 -11.97
CA ALA A 177 51.54 27.52 -13.34
C ALA A 177 52.29 28.62 -14.11
#